data_b2e5cff3e0bca7f903a7694ae4c93129
#
_entry.id   b2e5cff3e0bca7f903a7694ae4c93129
#
_cell.length_a   1.000
_cell.length_b   1.000
_cell.length_c   1.000
_cell.angle_alpha   90.00
_cell.angle_beta   90.00
_cell.angle_gamma   90.00
#
_symmetry.space_group_name_H-M   'P 1'
#
loop_
_entity.id
_entity.type
_entity.pdbx_description
1 polymer ?
#
loop_
_entity_poly.entity_id
_entity_poly.type
_entity_poly.pdbx_seq_one_letter_code
_entity_poly.pdbx_strand_id
1 'polypeptide(L)'
;EADRIGLGLLERSGYDIRSMESFFLRLQKYGRLYDNNTPGYLRTHPLTTERLADIGNRIQGRPYKQVADSLEFQLIRAKLRAAEGSAQDAVTYFSSQLKNRTFSGEEAAVHYGLSQSYARAGNLAAAEKSLEAARRFKVESPLFLTLAADLRLKQNDAPAAAKILRAAYSRY
;
A
#
# COMPACT_ATOMS: atom_id res chain seq x y z
N GLU A 1 -6.89 3.01 27.03
CA GLU A 1 -8.06 2.15 26.73
C GLU A 1 -8.16 1.86 25.23
N ALA A 2 -8.07 2.84 24.34
CA ALA A 2 -8.13 2.64 22.89
C ALA A 2 -7.07 1.63 22.39
N ASP A 3 -5.84 1.70 22.90
CA ASP A 3 -4.76 0.79 22.53
C ASP A 3 -5.07 -0.65 22.96
N ARG A 4 -5.64 -0.83 24.15
CA ARG A 4 -6.07 -2.14 24.66
C ARG A 4 -7.16 -2.76 23.78
N ILE A 5 -8.13 -1.97 23.39
CA ILE A 5 -9.21 -2.41 22.48
C ILE A 5 -8.63 -2.74 21.10
N GLY A 6 -7.75 -1.88 20.58
CA GLY A 6 -7.08 -2.09 19.30
C GLY A 6 -6.26 -3.38 19.24
N LEU A 7 -5.47 -3.69 20.29
CA LEU A 7 -4.76 -4.96 20.41
C LEU A 7 -5.72 -6.15 20.39
N GLY A 8 -6.82 -6.07 21.16
CA GLY A 8 -7.82 -7.14 21.18
C GLY A 8 -8.52 -7.33 19.82
N LEU A 9 -8.71 -6.26 19.04
CA LEU A 9 -9.26 -6.34 17.68
C LEU A 9 -8.28 -7.03 16.73
N LEU A 10 -7.00 -6.64 16.74
CA LEU A 10 -5.96 -7.28 15.93
C LEU A 10 -5.87 -8.78 16.23
N GLU A 11 -5.86 -9.16 17.51
CA GLU A 11 -5.77 -10.57 17.91
C GLU A 11 -6.98 -11.38 17.41
N ARG A 12 -8.21 -10.88 17.63
CA ARG A 12 -9.45 -11.54 17.17
C ARG A 12 -9.57 -11.61 15.66
N SER A 13 -9.05 -10.61 14.95
CA SER A 13 -9.01 -10.58 13.49
C SER A 13 -7.91 -11.47 12.89
N GLY A 14 -7.13 -12.12 13.75
CA GLY A 14 -6.11 -13.06 13.30
C GLY A 14 -4.78 -12.43 12.92
N TYR A 15 -4.59 -11.12 13.13
CA TYR A 15 -3.32 -10.44 12.85
C TYR A 15 -2.30 -10.60 13.98
N ASP A 16 -1.03 -10.36 13.67
CA ASP A 16 0.02 -10.32 14.68
C ASP A 16 -0.07 -9.01 15.50
N ILE A 17 -0.32 -9.15 16.79
CA ILE A 17 -0.43 -8.00 17.70
C ILE A 17 0.88 -7.22 17.85
N ARG A 18 2.04 -7.82 17.58
CA ARG A 18 3.35 -7.14 17.58
C ARG A 18 3.45 -6.06 16.51
N SER A 19 2.62 -6.13 15.48
CA SER A 19 2.53 -5.10 14.45
C SER A 19 2.15 -3.73 15.00
N MET A 20 1.38 -3.68 16.09
CA MET A 20 0.99 -2.44 16.75
C MET A 20 2.19 -1.73 17.40
N GLU A 21 3.06 -2.47 18.08
CA GLU A 21 4.31 -1.92 18.64
C GLU A 21 5.21 -1.36 17.53
N SER A 22 5.42 -2.17 16.49
CA SER A 22 6.22 -1.77 15.32
C SER A 22 5.66 -0.52 14.62
N PHE A 23 4.34 -0.40 14.55
CA PHE A 23 3.67 0.78 14.01
C PHE A 23 3.91 2.01 14.89
N PHE A 24 3.76 1.90 16.22
CA PHE A 24 3.98 3.02 17.13
C PHE A 24 5.44 3.46 17.20
N LEU A 25 6.39 2.52 17.14
CA LEU A 25 7.82 2.86 17.04
C LEU A 25 8.12 3.68 15.78
N ARG A 26 7.55 3.28 14.62
CA ARG A 26 7.67 4.06 13.39
C ARG A 26 7.03 5.44 13.52
N LEU A 27 5.83 5.50 14.07
CA LEU A 27 5.13 6.76 14.25
C LEU A 27 5.88 7.72 15.20
N GLN A 28 6.49 7.18 16.28
CA GLN A 28 7.35 7.94 17.17
C GLN A 28 8.59 8.49 16.44
N LYS A 29 9.22 7.65 15.61
CA LYS A 29 10.37 8.07 14.80
C LYS A 29 10.00 9.21 13.85
N TYR A 30 8.87 9.11 13.14
CA TYR A 30 8.39 10.18 12.27
C TYR A 30 8.00 11.44 13.05
N GLY A 31 7.32 11.29 14.19
CA GLY A 31 6.93 12.41 15.05
C GLY A 31 8.13 13.25 15.52
N ARG A 32 9.28 12.59 15.84
CA ARG A 32 10.51 13.30 16.23
C ARG A 32 11.11 14.15 15.09
N LEU A 33 10.93 13.76 13.84
CA LEU A 33 11.43 14.50 12.67
C LEU A 33 10.63 15.79 12.41
N TYR A 34 9.38 15.84 12.86
CA TYR A 34 8.48 16.99 12.70
C TYR A 34 8.15 17.68 14.02
N ASP A 35 8.94 17.43 15.07
CA ASP A 35 8.66 17.92 16.40
C ASP A 35 9.06 19.40 16.53
N ASN A 36 8.08 20.29 16.42
CA ASN A 36 8.23 21.74 16.56
C ASN A 36 8.25 22.20 18.03
N ASN A 37 8.82 21.40 18.95
CA ASN A 37 8.85 21.71 20.39
C ASN A 37 7.47 21.94 21.04
N THR A 38 6.41 21.48 20.44
CA THR A 38 5.05 21.61 21.01
C THR A 38 4.95 20.74 22.27
N PRO A 39 4.65 21.31 23.44
CA PRO A 39 4.48 20.53 24.68
C PRO A 39 3.51 19.36 24.49
N GLY A 40 3.85 18.19 25.07
CA GLY A 40 3.10 16.94 24.86
C GLY A 40 1.61 17.03 25.20
N TYR A 41 1.24 17.87 26.17
CA TYR A 41 -0.15 18.10 26.58
C TYR A 41 -0.98 18.90 25.55
N LEU A 42 -0.34 19.58 24.61
CA LEU A 42 -1.03 20.28 23.51
C LEU A 42 -1.20 19.39 22.26
N ARG A 43 -0.67 18.17 22.27
CA ARG A 43 -0.81 17.22 21.18
C ARG A 43 -2.11 16.43 21.33
N THR A 44 -2.92 16.41 20.32
CA THR A 44 -4.20 15.69 20.31
C THR A 44 -4.02 14.17 20.38
N HIS A 45 -2.87 13.64 19.92
CA HIS A 45 -2.55 12.21 19.88
C HIS A 45 -1.10 11.92 20.28
N PRO A 46 -0.70 12.17 21.56
CA PRO A 46 0.68 11.95 21.97
C PRO A 46 1.00 10.44 21.98
N LEU A 47 2.10 10.08 21.32
CA LEU A 47 2.73 8.77 21.49
C LEU A 47 3.68 8.88 22.67
N THR A 48 3.22 8.46 23.84
CA THR A 48 4.03 8.46 25.05
C THR A 48 4.86 7.18 25.15
N THR A 49 6.00 7.28 25.84
CA THR A 49 6.83 6.12 26.17
C THR A 49 6.03 5.08 26.98
N GLU A 50 5.10 5.56 27.82
CA GLU A 50 4.22 4.71 28.63
C GLU A 50 3.28 3.88 27.76
N ARG A 51 2.71 4.44 26.69
CA ARG A 51 1.86 3.70 25.75
C ARG A 51 2.65 2.59 25.04
N LEU A 52 3.88 2.89 24.60
CA LEU A 52 4.77 1.88 24.03
C LEU A 52 5.11 0.78 25.02
N ALA A 53 5.42 1.15 26.27
CA ALA A 53 5.72 0.18 27.32
C ALA A 53 4.49 -0.69 27.66
N ASP A 54 3.29 -0.11 27.76
CA ASP A 54 2.05 -0.87 28.00
C ASP A 54 1.77 -1.87 26.87
N ILE A 55 1.95 -1.46 25.61
CA ILE A 55 1.81 -2.35 24.45
C ILE A 55 2.86 -3.46 24.52
N GLY A 56 4.15 -3.12 24.75
CA GLY A 56 5.23 -4.10 24.88
C GLY A 56 4.94 -5.14 25.94
N ASN A 57 4.48 -4.72 27.12
CA ASN A 57 4.10 -5.61 28.22
C ASN A 57 2.93 -6.56 27.83
N ARG A 58 1.94 -6.07 27.08
CA ARG A 58 0.77 -6.87 26.67
C ARG A 58 1.08 -7.90 25.61
N ILE A 59 2.08 -7.65 24.77
CA ILE A 59 2.51 -8.58 23.73
C ILE A 59 3.58 -9.56 24.22
N GLN A 60 4.19 -9.29 25.36
CA GLN A 60 5.21 -10.17 25.94
C GLN A 60 4.64 -11.58 26.20
N GLY A 61 5.37 -12.61 25.75
CA GLY A 61 4.94 -14.00 25.85
C GLY A 61 3.87 -14.45 24.86
N ARG A 62 3.35 -13.55 24.00
CA ARG A 62 2.41 -13.92 22.95
C ARG A 62 3.15 -14.53 21.75
N PRO A 63 2.59 -15.57 21.13
CA PRO A 63 3.21 -16.19 19.97
C PRO A 63 3.26 -15.23 18.78
N TYR A 64 4.31 -15.31 17.99
CA TYR A 64 4.39 -14.64 16.70
C TYR A 64 3.39 -15.26 15.73
N LYS A 65 2.65 -14.41 15.01
CA LYS A 65 1.71 -14.85 14.00
C LYS A 65 2.06 -14.20 12.67
N GLN A 66 2.58 -15.00 11.73
CA GLN A 66 2.82 -14.53 10.38
C GLN A 66 1.51 -14.55 9.59
N VAL A 67 1.13 -13.40 9.03
CA VAL A 67 0.00 -13.24 8.13
C VAL A 67 0.53 -12.74 6.80
N ALA A 68 0.28 -13.48 5.73
CA ALA A 68 0.65 -13.05 4.39
C ALA A 68 -0.19 -11.83 3.98
N ASP A 69 0.45 -10.85 3.35
CA ASP A 69 -0.25 -9.73 2.75
C ASP A 69 -1.19 -10.21 1.62
N SER A 70 -2.43 -9.74 1.62
CA SER A 70 -3.32 -10.02 0.50
C SER A 70 -2.87 -9.28 -0.76
N LEU A 71 -3.26 -9.81 -1.92
CA LEU A 71 -2.98 -9.14 -3.20
C LEU A 71 -3.58 -7.73 -3.23
N GLU A 72 -4.80 -7.57 -2.73
CA GLU A 72 -5.48 -6.26 -2.67
C GLU A 72 -4.69 -5.26 -1.85
N PHE A 73 -4.19 -5.68 -0.68
CA PHE A 73 -3.33 -4.84 0.14
C PHE A 73 -2.06 -4.42 -0.62
N GLN A 74 -1.41 -5.36 -1.29
CA GLN A 74 -0.20 -5.08 -2.08
C GLN A 74 -0.48 -4.11 -3.23
N LEU A 75 -1.60 -4.28 -3.94
CA LEU A 75 -2.00 -3.41 -5.04
C LEU A 75 -2.35 -1.99 -4.55
N ILE A 76 -3.08 -1.87 -3.43
CA ILE A 76 -3.40 -0.56 -2.84
C ILE A 76 -2.12 0.12 -2.35
N ARG A 77 -1.22 -0.60 -1.67
CA ARG A 77 0.09 -0.09 -1.26
C ARG A 77 0.89 0.42 -2.45
N ALA A 78 0.93 -0.34 -3.55
CA ALA A 78 1.60 0.06 -4.78
C ALA A 78 0.95 1.30 -5.42
N LYS A 79 -0.39 1.39 -5.43
CA LYS A 79 -1.13 2.57 -5.92
C LYS A 79 -0.77 3.83 -5.13
N LEU A 80 -0.78 3.75 -3.80
CA LEU A 80 -0.43 4.87 -2.93
C LEU A 80 1.03 5.28 -3.13
N ARG A 81 1.94 4.30 -3.17
CA ARG A 81 3.36 4.57 -3.42
C ARG A 81 3.61 5.19 -4.79
N ALA A 82 2.89 4.76 -5.83
CA ALA A 82 2.99 5.37 -7.16
C ALA A 82 2.46 6.82 -7.19
N ALA A 83 1.64 7.23 -6.23
CA ALA A 83 1.12 8.60 -6.11
C ALA A 83 2.04 9.54 -5.32
N GLU A 84 3.00 9.01 -4.54
CA GLU A 84 3.94 9.80 -3.75
C GLU A 84 5.02 10.45 -4.62
N GLY A 85 5.47 11.64 -4.24
CA GLY A 85 6.59 12.35 -4.84
C GLY A 85 6.42 12.61 -6.34
N SER A 86 7.54 12.65 -7.07
CA SER A 86 7.53 12.79 -8.51
C SER A 86 7.20 11.47 -9.22
N ALA A 87 6.62 11.57 -10.42
CA ALA A 87 6.36 10.37 -11.25
C ALA A 87 7.65 9.62 -11.59
N GLN A 88 8.75 10.35 -11.79
CA GLN A 88 10.05 9.75 -12.10
C GLN A 88 10.65 8.99 -10.93
N ASP A 89 10.51 9.51 -9.70
CA ASP A 89 10.96 8.80 -8.49
C ASP A 89 10.18 7.49 -8.30
N ALA A 90 8.87 7.53 -8.54
CA ALA A 90 8.03 6.35 -8.48
C ALA A 90 8.43 5.30 -9.56
N VAL A 91 8.71 5.72 -10.79
CA VAL A 91 9.22 4.83 -11.85
C VAL A 91 10.55 4.19 -11.42
N THR A 92 11.47 4.99 -10.90
CA THR A 92 12.78 4.52 -10.41
C THR A 92 12.62 3.51 -9.28
N TYR A 93 11.74 3.80 -8.32
CA TYR A 93 11.45 2.91 -7.20
C TYR A 93 10.95 1.54 -7.68
N PHE A 94 9.87 1.49 -8.47
CA PHE A 94 9.31 0.21 -8.91
C PHE A 94 10.25 -0.55 -9.87
N SER A 95 10.99 0.16 -10.71
CA SER A 95 11.99 -0.46 -11.58
C SER A 95 13.12 -1.13 -10.78
N SER A 96 13.53 -0.53 -9.67
CA SER A 96 14.54 -1.12 -8.78
C SER A 96 14.00 -2.37 -8.07
N GLN A 97 12.73 -2.38 -7.66
CA GLN A 97 12.09 -3.56 -7.05
C GLN A 97 12.09 -4.75 -8.01
N LEU A 98 11.77 -4.55 -9.30
CA LEU A 98 11.83 -5.61 -10.31
C LEU A 98 13.24 -6.17 -10.51
N LYS A 99 14.28 -5.33 -10.42
CA LYS A 99 15.67 -5.79 -10.54
C LYS A 99 16.11 -6.64 -9.34
N ASN A 100 15.64 -6.33 -8.15
CA ASN A 100 16.05 -6.98 -6.91
C ASN A 100 15.31 -8.31 -6.64
N ARG A 101 14.44 -8.76 -7.54
CA ARG A 101 13.68 -10.03 -7.49
C ARG A 101 13.10 -10.32 -6.10
N THR A 102 12.32 -9.40 -5.58
CA THR A 102 11.55 -9.66 -4.37
C THR A 102 10.33 -10.51 -4.71
N PHE A 103 10.09 -11.51 -3.93
CA PHE A 103 8.99 -12.49 -3.89
C PHE A 103 7.91 -12.45 -4.99
N SER A 104 7.65 -13.60 -5.61
CA SER A 104 6.73 -13.77 -6.76
C SER A 104 5.30 -13.25 -6.54
N GLY A 105 4.79 -13.26 -5.31
CA GLY A 105 3.46 -12.73 -4.98
C GLY A 105 3.36 -11.20 -5.04
N GLU A 106 4.48 -10.50 -4.90
CA GLU A 106 4.52 -9.03 -4.94
C GLU A 106 4.73 -8.50 -6.37
N GLU A 107 5.20 -9.34 -7.30
CA GLU A 107 5.62 -8.91 -8.63
C GLU A 107 4.48 -8.31 -9.44
N ALA A 108 3.28 -8.88 -9.34
CA ALA A 108 2.08 -8.31 -9.96
C ALA A 108 1.77 -6.89 -9.45
N ALA A 109 1.90 -6.66 -8.14
CA ALA A 109 1.68 -5.35 -7.55
C ALA A 109 2.80 -4.36 -7.91
N VAL A 110 4.05 -4.82 -8.04
CA VAL A 110 5.17 -3.99 -8.51
C VAL A 110 4.95 -3.54 -9.95
N HIS A 111 4.54 -4.44 -10.85
CA HIS A 111 4.19 -4.09 -12.23
C HIS A 111 2.98 -3.15 -12.31
N TYR A 112 1.98 -3.35 -11.45
CA TYR A 112 0.85 -2.44 -11.34
C TYR A 112 1.29 -1.03 -10.89
N GLY A 113 2.12 -0.91 -9.86
CA GLY A 113 2.67 0.36 -9.40
C GLY A 113 3.53 1.04 -10.47
N LEU A 114 4.33 0.27 -11.22
CA LEU A 114 5.12 0.77 -12.33
C LEU A 114 4.24 1.32 -13.46
N SER A 115 3.13 0.62 -13.78
CA SER A 115 2.14 1.08 -14.75
C SER A 115 1.52 2.42 -14.33
N GLN A 116 1.10 2.54 -13.07
CA GLN A 116 0.59 3.79 -12.51
C GLN A 116 1.61 4.93 -12.61
N SER A 117 2.88 4.63 -12.30
CA SER A 117 3.98 5.61 -12.32
C SER A 117 4.26 6.11 -13.74
N TYR A 118 4.30 5.21 -14.73
CA TYR A 118 4.44 5.58 -16.14
C TYR A 118 3.24 6.38 -16.66
N ALA A 119 2.02 6.03 -16.26
CA ALA A 119 0.82 6.78 -16.59
C ALA A 119 0.84 8.22 -16.07
N ARG A 120 1.40 8.43 -14.85
CA ARG A 120 1.64 9.76 -14.28
C ARG A 120 2.74 10.52 -15.01
N ALA A 121 3.77 9.81 -15.47
CA ALA A 121 4.87 10.39 -16.26
C ALA A 121 4.48 10.70 -17.72
N GLY A 122 3.25 10.36 -18.15
CA GLY A 122 2.80 10.54 -19.53
C GLY A 122 3.29 9.47 -20.50
N ASN A 123 4.05 8.48 -20.05
CA ASN A 123 4.52 7.39 -20.91
C ASN A 123 3.49 6.25 -20.95
N LEU A 124 2.44 6.47 -21.76
CA LEU A 124 1.29 5.55 -21.82
C LEU A 124 1.67 4.17 -22.40
N ALA A 125 2.60 4.11 -23.36
CA ALA A 125 3.06 2.84 -23.93
C ALA A 125 3.78 1.97 -22.87
N ALA A 126 4.66 2.56 -22.06
CA ALA A 126 5.31 1.84 -20.97
C ALA A 126 4.32 1.45 -19.86
N ALA A 127 3.32 2.29 -19.61
CA ALA A 127 2.25 1.98 -18.66
C ALA A 127 1.43 0.75 -19.08
N GLU A 128 1.01 0.68 -20.35
CA GLU A 128 0.29 -0.49 -20.88
C GLU A 128 1.12 -1.77 -20.79
N LYS A 129 2.38 -1.70 -21.24
CA LYS A 129 3.31 -2.85 -21.14
C LYS A 129 3.46 -3.36 -19.71
N SER A 130 3.56 -2.44 -18.76
CA SER A 130 3.66 -2.80 -17.33
C SER A 130 2.36 -3.41 -16.79
N LEU A 131 1.19 -2.89 -17.20
CA LEU A 131 -0.09 -3.46 -16.83
C LEU A 131 -0.30 -4.86 -17.41
N GLU A 132 0.11 -5.09 -18.65
CA GLU A 132 0.07 -6.42 -19.26
C GLU A 132 0.99 -7.40 -18.51
N ALA A 133 2.19 -6.96 -18.10
CA ALA A 133 3.09 -7.76 -17.30
C ALA A 133 2.44 -8.15 -15.95
N ALA A 134 1.76 -7.22 -15.28
CA ALA A 134 1.01 -7.52 -14.05
C ALA A 134 -0.07 -8.60 -14.27
N ARG A 135 -0.79 -8.53 -15.37
CA ARG A 135 -1.86 -9.50 -15.72
C ARG A 135 -1.36 -10.92 -16.00
N ARG A 136 -0.10 -11.09 -16.41
CA ARG A 136 0.48 -12.42 -16.66
C ARG A 136 0.52 -13.31 -15.44
N PHE A 137 0.47 -12.73 -14.25
CA PHE A 137 0.39 -13.48 -12.99
C PHE A 137 -0.98 -14.10 -12.74
N LYS A 138 -1.95 -13.93 -13.66
CA LYS A 138 -3.31 -14.49 -13.59
C LYS A 138 -4.05 -14.16 -12.30
N VAL A 139 -3.73 -13.04 -11.69
CA VAL A 139 -4.41 -12.52 -10.52
C VAL A 139 -5.52 -11.56 -10.96
N GLU A 140 -6.65 -11.65 -10.29
CA GLU A 140 -7.83 -10.86 -10.63
C GLU A 140 -8.06 -9.77 -9.58
N SER A 141 -8.22 -8.55 -10.04
CA SER A 141 -8.59 -7.42 -9.20
C SER A 141 -9.27 -6.35 -10.05
N PRO A 142 -10.33 -5.69 -9.55
CA PRO A 142 -10.93 -4.56 -10.23
C PRO A 142 -9.94 -3.41 -10.47
N LEU A 143 -8.85 -3.33 -9.69
CA LEU A 143 -7.82 -2.32 -9.84
C LEU A 143 -7.08 -2.40 -11.19
N PHE A 144 -6.92 -3.59 -11.77
CA PHE A 144 -6.35 -3.73 -13.11
C PHE A 144 -7.27 -3.20 -14.21
N LEU A 145 -8.58 -3.37 -14.02
CA LEU A 145 -9.58 -2.89 -14.98
C LEU A 145 -9.75 -1.38 -14.90
N THR A 146 -9.77 -0.82 -13.69
CA THR A 146 -9.82 0.64 -13.52
C THR A 146 -8.58 1.30 -14.11
N LEU A 147 -7.38 0.76 -13.86
CA LEU A 147 -6.17 1.30 -14.47
C LEU A 147 -6.19 1.19 -16.01
N ALA A 148 -6.66 0.08 -16.55
CA ALA A 148 -6.80 -0.06 -18.01
C ALA A 148 -7.75 0.98 -18.60
N ALA A 149 -8.88 1.25 -17.93
CA ALA A 149 -9.81 2.29 -18.36
C ALA A 149 -9.18 3.69 -18.26
N ASP A 150 -8.45 3.98 -17.19
CA ASP A 150 -7.74 5.25 -17.03
C ASP A 150 -6.70 5.47 -18.13
N LEU A 151 -5.98 4.42 -18.54
CA LEU A 151 -5.04 4.51 -19.64
C LEU A 151 -5.76 4.83 -20.97
N ARG A 152 -6.93 4.21 -21.24
CA ARG A 152 -7.74 4.55 -22.43
C ARG A 152 -8.24 5.99 -22.40
N LEU A 153 -8.68 6.49 -21.24
CA LEU A 153 -9.07 7.89 -21.09
C LEU A 153 -7.91 8.85 -21.39
N LYS A 154 -6.71 8.53 -20.89
CA LYS A 154 -5.51 9.32 -21.19
C LYS A 154 -5.09 9.29 -22.66
N GLN A 155 -5.51 8.28 -23.41
CA GLN A 155 -5.34 8.16 -24.86
C GLN A 155 -6.48 8.82 -25.67
N ASN A 156 -7.42 9.48 -24.99
CA ASN A 156 -8.65 10.04 -25.57
C ASN A 156 -9.60 8.99 -26.19
N ASP A 157 -9.50 7.73 -25.73
CA ASP A 157 -10.38 6.63 -26.16
C ASP A 157 -11.44 6.34 -25.09
N ALA A 158 -12.37 7.30 -24.94
CA ALA A 158 -13.48 7.17 -23.97
C ALA A 158 -14.41 5.97 -24.28
N PRO A 159 -14.69 5.59 -25.56
CA PRO A 159 -15.49 4.41 -25.84
C PRO A 159 -14.86 3.11 -25.33
N ALA A 160 -13.54 2.91 -25.52
CA ALA A 160 -12.85 1.74 -24.99
C ALA A 160 -12.83 1.74 -23.44
N ALA A 161 -12.59 2.88 -22.82
CA ALA A 161 -12.65 3.00 -21.37
C ALA A 161 -14.04 2.61 -20.81
N ALA A 162 -15.11 3.11 -21.43
CA ALA A 162 -16.48 2.78 -21.03
C ALA A 162 -16.78 1.27 -21.19
N LYS A 163 -16.28 0.64 -22.26
CA LYS A 163 -16.42 -0.81 -22.47
C LYS A 163 -15.75 -1.61 -21.35
N ILE A 164 -14.52 -1.22 -20.97
CA ILE A 164 -13.77 -1.86 -19.88
C ILE A 164 -14.52 -1.72 -18.54
N LEU A 165 -15.01 -0.52 -18.23
CA LEU A 165 -15.71 -0.26 -16.96
C LEU A 165 -17.05 -0.99 -16.87
N ARG A 166 -17.82 -1.09 -17.97
CA ARG A 166 -19.05 -1.88 -18.03
C ARG A 166 -18.76 -3.37 -17.78
N ALA A 167 -17.71 -3.91 -18.41
CA ALA A 167 -17.30 -5.29 -18.17
C ALA A 167 -16.84 -5.53 -16.72
N ALA A 168 -16.14 -4.55 -16.12
CA ALA A 168 -15.77 -4.60 -14.72
C ALA A 168 -17.00 -4.62 -13.79
N TYR A 169 -17.95 -3.72 -14.03
CA TYR A 169 -19.20 -3.65 -13.24
C TYR A 169 -20.05 -4.92 -13.29
N SER A 170 -20.03 -5.61 -14.45
CA SER A 170 -20.77 -6.88 -14.60
C SER A 170 -20.08 -8.06 -13.93
N ARG A 171 -18.82 -7.92 -13.54
CA ARG A 171 -18.01 -8.99 -12.96
C ARG A 171 -17.89 -8.90 -11.44
N TYR A 172 -17.91 -7.70 -10.89
CA TYR A 172 -17.73 -7.37 -9.48
C TYR A 172 -18.95 -6.65 -8.89
#